data_88466f5fc27d5dc185e480a9ec8cf254
#
_entry.id   88466f5fc27d5dc185e480a9ec8cf254
#
_cell.length_a   1.000
_cell.length_b   1.000
_cell.length_c   1.000
_cell.angle_alpha   90.00
_cell.angle_beta   90.00
_cell.angle_gamma   90.00
#
_symmetry.space_group_name_H-M   'P 1'
#
loop_
_entity.id
_entity.type
_entity.pdbx_description
1 polymer ?
#
loop_
_entity_poly.entity_id
_entity_poly.type
_entity_poly.pdbx_seq_one_letter_code
_entity_poly.pdbx_strand_id
1 'polypeptide(L)'
;MRGGPIFEFVLGIDTQLRREGRRDRFELVFFNPSTEPGNRLGPATVRHLLAEMARRGIRTHLGHKMQRFEPGKVVTEGGEFAADLILFMPGMTGNAWFDQTDLPRSPGGLLQADAHCRVPGTEHVWVVGDSGSFPGPDWMPKQAHMADLQARAAAANLLAA
;
A
#
# COMPACT_ATOMS: atom_id res chain seq x y z
N MET A 1 -0.61 4.43 -3.78
CA MET A 1 0.30 3.36 -3.29
C MET A 1 0.95 3.81 -1.98
N ARG A 2 1.03 2.95 -1.00
CA ARG A 2 1.65 3.28 0.30
C ARG A 2 3.18 3.17 0.15
N GLY A 3 3.89 4.30 0.22
CA GLY A 3 5.34 4.32 -0.03
C GLY A 3 6.20 3.66 1.04
N GLY A 4 5.85 3.83 2.32
CA GLY A 4 6.69 3.37 3.44
C GLY A 4 7.07 1.89 3.40
N PRO A 5 6.11 0.94 3.42
CA PRO A 5 6.42 -0.49 3.49
C PRO A 5 7.26 -1.02 2.34
N ILE A 6 7.10 -0.48 1.13
CA ILE A 6 7.86 -0.97 -0.03
C ILE A 6 9.33 -0.52 0.00
N PHE A 7 9.61 0.68 0.52
CA PHE A 7 10.98 1.13 0.74
C PHE A 7 11.69 0.27 1.78
N GLU A 8 11.02 0.05 2.91
CA GLU A 8 11.54 -0.78 3.99
C GLU A 8 11.84 -2.19 3.48
N PHE A 9 10.94 -2.74 2.66
CA PHE A 9 11.06 -4.07 2.13
C PHE A 9 12.25 -4.23 1.16
N VAL A 10 12.42 -3.33 0.18
CA VAL A 10 13.52 -3.41 -0.79
C VAL A 10 14.88 -3.18 -0.13
N LEU A 11 14.95 -2.24 0.83
CA LEU A 11 16.19 -2.00 1.59
C LEU A 11 16.50 -3.15 2.55
N GLY A 12 15.47 -3.78 3.12
CA GLY A 12 15.60 -4.98 3.92
C GLY A 12 16.17 -6.16 3.14
N ILE A 13 15.64 -6.41 1.93
CA ILE A 13 16.16 -7.44 1.00
C ILE A 13 17.63 -7.16 0.67
N ASP A 14 17.96 -5.93 0.26
CA ASP A 14 19.36 -5.56 -0.02
C ASP A 14 20.27 -5.82 1.17
N THR A 15 19.83 -5.44 2.36
CA THR A 15 20.60 -5.64 3.60
C THR A 15 20.80 -7.12 3.90
N GLN A 16 19.77 -7.94 3.74
CA GLN A 16 19.87 -9.39 3.96
C GLN A 16 20.81 -10.06 2.97
N LEU A 17 20.69 -9.73 1.68
CA LEU A 17 21.57 -10.26 0.64
C LEU A 17 23.05 -9.89 0.86
N ARG A 18 23.31 -8.68 1.39
CA ARG A 18 24.68 -8.26 1.76
C ARG A 18 25.22 -9.04 2.96
N ARG A 19 24.39 -9.27 3.98
CA ARG A 19 24.76 -10.09 5.15
C ARG A 19 25.11 -11.52 4.76
N GLU A 20 24.43 -12.06 3.75
CA GLU A 20 24.68 -13.41 3.23
C GLU A 20 25.82 -13.48 2.20
N GLY A 21 26.46 -12.35 1.85
CA GLY A 21 27.49 -12.30 0.81
C GLY A 21 26.97 -12.64 -0.60
N ARG A 22 25.69 -12.41 -0.87
CA ARG A 22 25.00 -12.81 -2.12
C ARG A 22 24.48 -11.64 -2.94
N ARG A 23 24.71 -10.39 -2.50
CA ARG A 23 24.11 -9.21 -3.13
C ARG A 23 24.48 -9.05 -4.61
N ASP A 24 25.67 -9.42 -5.00
CA ASP A 24 26.21 -9.39 -6.36
C ASP A 24 25.55 -10.38 -7.34
N ARG A 25 24.81 -11.35 -6.81
CA ARG A 25 24.06 -12.35 -7.60
C ARG A 25 22.66 -11.88 -7.99
N PHE A 26 22.22 -10.71 -7.51
CA PHE A 26 20.87 -10.21 -7.70
C PHE A 26 20.88 -8.77 -8.23
N GLU A 27 20.09 -8.52 -9.26
CA GLU A 27 19.68 -7.18 -9.64
C GLU A 27 18.38 -6.84 -8.92
N LEU A 28 18.37 -5.74 -8.18
CA LEU A 28 17.16 -5.24 -7.52
C LEU A 28 16.62 -4.05 -8.31
N VAL A 29 15.34 -4.13 -8.71
CA VAL A 29 14.64 -3.07 -9.41
C VAL A 29 13.46 -2.63 -8.57
N PHE A 30 13.46 -1.37 -8.17
CA PHE A 30 12.30 -0.72 -7.52
C PHE A 30 11.48 0.01 -8.59
N PHE A 31 10.23 -0.38 -8.80
CA PHE A 31 9.33 0.29 -9.74
C PHE A 31 8.13 0.91 -9.04
N ASN A 32 7.72 2.09 -9.51
CA ASN A 32 6.61 2.84 -8.93
C ASN A 32 5.94 3.76 -9.97
N PRO A 33 4.60 3.89 -9.98
CA PRO A 33 3.91 4.80 -10.91
C PRO A 33 4.15 6.29 -10.62
N SER A 34 4.60 6.64 -9.42
CA SER A 34 4.97 8.03 -9.10
C SER A 34 6.44 8.28 -9.41
N THR A 35 6.74 9.47 -9.92
CA THR A 35 8.12 9.98 -10.04
C THR A 35 8.73 10.30 -8.68
N GLU A 36 7.88 10.60 -7.67
CA GLU A 36 8.26 10.88 -6.29
C GLU A 36 7.56 9.86 -5.35
N PRO A 37 8.02 8.59 -5.32
CA PRO A 37 7.42 7.59 -4.48
C PRO A 37 7.59 7.95 -3.00
N GLY A 38 6.51 7.88 -2.23
CA GLY A 38 6.53 8.25 -0.80
C GLY A 38 6.52 9.75 -0.55
N ASN A 39 6.01 10.59 -1.46
CA ASN A 39 5.92 12.05 -1.35
C ASN A 39 5.27 12.53 -0.04
N ARG A 40 4.40 11.74 0.60
CA ARG A 40 3.82 12.02 1.91
C ARG A 40 4.85 12.06 3.05
N LEU A 41 6.04 11.51 2.85
CA LEU A 41 7.16 11.58 3.79
C LEU A 41 7.94 12.89 3.67
N GLY A 42 7.55 13.75 2.71
CA GLY A 42 8.20 14.99 2.38
C GLY A 42 9.34 14.86 1.37
N PRO A 43 9.63 15.93 0.60
CA PRO A 43 10.56 15.87 -0.54
C PRO A 43 12.01 15.58 -0.13
N ALA A 44 12.43 16.01 1.06
CA ALA A 44 13.78 15.71 1.56
C ALA A 44 13.96 14.22 1.81
N THR A 45 12.96 13.57 2.40
CA THR A 45 12.97 12.12 2.68
C THR A 45 12.98 11.32 1.38
N VAL A 46 12.15 11.71 0.39
CA VAL A 46 12.12 11.05 -0.92
C VAL A 46 13.49 11.12 -1.61
N ARG A 47 14.09 12.30 -1.67
CA ARG A 47 15.44 12.44 -2.23
C ARG A 47 16.48 11.57 -1.52
N HIS A 48 16.43 11.53 -0.17
CA HIS A 48 17.34 10.69 0.59
C HIS A 48 17.16 9.20 0.30
N LEU A 49 15.92 8.73 0.24
CA LEU A 49 15.61 7.33 -0.07
C LEU A 49 16.08 6.93 -1.47
N LEU A 50 15.85 7.78 -2.48
CA LEU A 50 16.31 7.52 -3.84
C LEU A 50 17.83 7.55 -3.95
N ALA A 51 18.50 8.47 -3.27
CA ALA A 51 19.96 8.52 -3.19
C ALA A 51 20.52 7.27 -2.51
N GLU A 52 19.88 6.79 -1.44
CA GLU A 52 20.30 5.58 -0.75
C GLU A 52 20.11 4.33 -1.62
N MET A 53 19.01 4.25 -2.38
CA MET A 53 18.81 3.17 -3.35
C MET A 53 19.92 3.17 -4.42
N ALA A 54 20.22 4.34 -4.98
CA ALA A 54 21.29 4.48 -5.97
C ALA A 54 22.67 4.06 -5.38
N ARG A 55 22.99 4.50 -4.16
CA ARG A 55 24.22 4.13 -3.46
C ARG A 55 24.34 2.62 -3.23
N ARG A 56 23.19 1.95 -3.03
CA ARG A 56 23.12 0.47 -2.85
C ARG A 56 23.08 -0.31 -4.16
N GLY A 57 23.08 0.35 -5.31
CA GLY A 57 22.94 -0.30 -6.62
C GLY A 57 21.56 -0.91 -6.84
N ILE A 58 20.52 -0.30 -6.25
CA ILE A 58 19.12 -0.64 -6.50
C ILE A 58 18.66 0.24 -7.66
N ARG A 59 18.32 -0.36 -8.80
CA ARG A 59 17.81 0.37 -9.96
C ARG A 59 16.38 0.83 -9.70
N THR A 60 16.04 2.04 -10.14
CA THR A 60 14.70 2.60 -10.04
C THR A 60 14.03 2.74 -11.40
N HIS A 61 12.75 2.37 -11.50
CA HIS A 61 11.88 2.56 -12.68
C HIS A 61 10.64 3.29 -12.20
N LEU A 62 10.64 4.63 -12.32
CA LEU A 62 9.67 5.53 -11.69
C LEU A 62 8.84 6.28 -12.74
N GLY A 63 7.63 6.73 -12.34
CA GLY A 63 6.76 7.55 -13.18
C GLY A 63 5.94 6.76 -14.19
N HIS A 64 5.97 5.44 -14.14
CA HIS A 64 5.29 4.59 -15.10
C HIS A 64 4.36 3.61 -14.40
N LYS A 65 3.09 3.58 -14.79
CA LYS A 65 2.14 2.60 -14.27
C LYS A 65 2.48 1.21 -14.80
N MET A 66 2.39 0.23 -13.93
CA MET A 66 2.44 -1.17 -14.31
C MET A 66 1.18 -1.51 -15.15
N GLN A 67 1.38 -2.14 -16.28
CA GLN A 67 0.31 -2.58 -17.18
C GLN A 67 -0.01 -4.06 -16.97
N ARG A 68 1.01 -4.91 -16.96
CA ARG A 68 0.85 -6.35 -16.76
C ARG A 68 2.15 -7.02 -16.34
N PHE A 69 2.02 -8.19 -15.78
CA PHE A 69 3.11 -9.12 -15.52
C PHE A 69 3.07 -10.24 -16.56
N GLU A 70 4.23 -10.56 -17.09
CA GLU A 70 4.43 -11.70 -17.99
C GLU A 70 5.51 -12.63 -17.44
N PRO A 71 5.58 -13.89 -17.84
CA PRO A 71 6.68 -14.76 -17.43
C PRO A 71 8.04 -14.12 -17.72
N GLY A 72 8.84 -13.93 -16.66
CA GLY A 72 10.18 -13.36 -16.76
C GLY A 72 10.26 -11.85 -16.97
N LYS A 73 9.14 -11.09 -16.94
CA LYS A 73 9.19 -9.62 -17.10
C LYS A 73 8.02 -8.85 -16.51
N VAL A 74 8.28 -7.57 -16.26
CA VAL A 74 7.29 -6.55 -15.92
C VAL A 74 7.12 -5.61 -17.12
N VAL A 75 5.87 -5.33 -17.51
CA VAL A 75 5.52 -4.37 -18.56
C VAL A 75 4.87 -3.15 -17.94
N THR A 76 5.39 -1.96 -18.26
CA THR A 76 4.90 -0.67 -17.80
C THR A 76 4.61 0.27 -18.96
N GLU A 77 4.00 1.43 -18.70
CA GLU A 77 3.81 2.49 -19.70
C GLU A 77 5.14 3.03 -20.25
N GLY A 78 6.22 2.93 -19.48
CA GLY A 78 7.56 3.43 -19.86
C GLY A 78 8.51 2.35 -20.39
N GLY A 79 7.98 1.18 -20.79
CA GLY A 79 8.78 0.07 -21.28
C GLY A 79 8.70 -1.18 -20.39
N GLU A 80 9.58 -2.13 -20.69
CA GLU A 80 9.62 -3.40 -19.96
C GLU A 80 11.02 -3.68 -19.38
N PHE A 81 11.07 -4.51 -18.34
CA PHE A 81 12.31 -5.01 -17.77
C PHE A 81 12.17 -6.45 -17.31
N ALA A 82 13.26 -7.21 -17.39
CA ALA A 82 13.30 -8.60 -16.95
C ALA A 82 13.13 -8.72 -15.43
N ALA A 83 12.46 -9.76 -14.97
CA ALA A 83 12.28 -10.07 -13.56
C ALA A 83 12.01 -11.55 -13.35
N ASP A 84 12.89 -12.24 -12.63
CA ASP A 84 12.70 -13.64 -12.23
C ASP A 84 11.73 -13.77 -11.04
N LEU A 85 11.70 -12.74 -10.17
CA LEU A 85 10.79 -12.65 -9.03
C LEU A 85 10.19 -11.25 -8.97
N ILE A 86 8.87 -11.18 -8.86
CA ILE A 86 8.10 -9.94 -8.77
C ILE A 86 7.41 -9.89 -7.42
N LEU A 87 7.75 -8.89 -6.61
CA LEU A 87 7.10 -8.61 -5.33
C LEU A 87 6.27 -7.34 -5.48
N PHE A 88 4.97 -7.51 -5.63
CA PHE A 88 4.05 -6.43 -5.97
C PHE A 88 3.13 -6.09 -4.81
N MET A 89 3.06 -4.79 -4.47
CA MET A 89 2.11 -4.25 -3.50
C MET A 89 1.04 -3.45 -4.24
N PRO A 90 -0.11 -4.03 -4.57
CA PRO A 90 -1.21 -3.31 -5.20
C PRO A 90 -1.83 -2.29 -4.27
N GLY A 91 -2.65 -1.40 -4.81
CA GLY A 91 -3.58 -0.59 -4.03
C GLY A 91 -4.59 -1.49 -3.32
N MET A 92 -5.18 -0.97 -2.24
CA MET A 92 -6.24 -1.68 -1.54
C MET A 92 -7.58 -1.44 -2.25
N THR A 93 -8.33 -2.51 -2.43
CA THR A 93 -9.72 -2.49 -2.87
C THR A 93 -10.58 -3.20 -1.83
N GLY A 94 -11.89 -2.99 -1.89
CA GLY A 94 -12.84 -3.75 -1.09
C GLY A 94 -12.76 -5.25 -1.38
N ASN A 95 -13.16 -6.06 -0.41
CA ASN A 95 -13.23 -7.50 -0.59
C ASN A 95 -14.37 -7.83 -1.59
N ALA A 96 -14.15 -8.78 -2.49
CA ALA A 96 -15.12 -9.14 -3.54
C ALA A 96 -16.47 -9.58 -2.95
N TRP A 97 -16.54 -10.19 -1.77
CA TRP A 97 -17.81 -10.57 -1.17
C TRP A 97 -18.69 -9.37 -0.76
N PHE A 98 -18.11 -8.16 -0.61
CA PHE A 98 -18.94 -6.96 -0.38
C PHE A 98 -19.90 -6.68 -1.53
N ASP A 99 -19.57 -7.15 -2.75
CA ASP A 99 -20.45 -7.03 -3.92
C ASP A 99 -21.73 -7.86 -3.81
N GLN A 100 -21.76 -8.82 -2.88
CA GLN A 100 -22.92 -9.66 -2.58
C GLN A 100 -23.82 -9.05 -1.48
N THR A 101 -23.55 -7.82 -1.05
CA THR A 101 -24.31 -7.11 -0.02
C THR A 101 -24.83 -5.77 -0.57
N ASP A 102 -25.91 -5.26 0.02
CA ASP A 102 -26.43 -3.92 -0.27
C ASP A 102 -25.76 -2.82 0.57
N LEU A 103 -24.65 -3.13 1.26
CA LEU A 103 -23.94 -2.18 2.09
C LEU A 103 -23.27 -1.10 1.23
N PRO A 104 -23.34 0.19 1.65
CA PRO A 104 -22.78 1.30 0.92
C PRO A 104 -21.24 1.19 0.82
N ARG A 105 -20.72 1.44 -0.39
CA ARG A 105 -19.28 1.30 -0.70
C ARG A 105 -18.72 2.58 -1.30
N SER A 106 -17.43 2.79 -1.04
CA SER A 106 -16.65 3.81 -1.71
C SER A 106 -16.37 3.40 -3.18
N PRO A 107 -15.92 4.32 -4.04
CA PRO A 107 -15.49 3.98 -5.41
C PRO A 107 -14.41 2.89 -5.47
N GLY A 108 -13.60 2.71 -4.41
CA GLY A 108 -12.62 1.65 -4.27
C GLY A 108 -13.18 0.32 -3.73
N GLY A 109 -14.51 0.19 -3.58
CA GLY A 109 -15.17 -1.01 -3.09
C GLY A 109 -15.08 -1.24 -1.57
N LEU A 110 -14.47 -0.34 -0.80
CA LEU A 110 -14.42 -0.43 0.66
C LEU A 110 -15.78 -0.05 1.26
N LEU A 111 -16.19 -0.69 2.35
CA LEU A 111 -17.44 -0.33 3.03
C LEU A 111 -17.36 1.10 3.58
N GLN A 112 -18.38 1.90 3.33
CA GLN A 112 -18.46 3.25 3.91
C GLN A 112 -18.72 3.16 5.42
N ALA A 113 -18.07 4.02 6.17
CA ALA A 113 -18.28 4.18 7.60
C ALA A 113 -18.52 5.64 7.95
N ASP A 114 -19.27 5.89 8.99
CA ASP A 114 -19.36 7.19 9.63
C ASP A 114 -18.18 7.42 10.62
N ALA A 115 -18.20 8.55 11.34
CA ALA A 115 -17.17 8.87 12.33
C ALA A 115 -17.16 7.92 13.55
N HIS A 116 -18.20 7.11 13.72
CA HIS A 116 -18.35 6.13 14.79
C HIS A 116 -18.10 4.70 14.32
N CYS A 117 -17.51 4.53 13.10
CA CYS A 117 -17.27 3.24 12.45
C CYS A 117 -18.55 2.45 12.10
N ARG A 118 -19.75 3.05 12.16
CA ARG A 118 -21.00 2.42 11.75
C ARG A 118 -21.15 2.53 10.24
N VAL A 119 -21.67 1.49 9.60
CA VAL A 119 -22.04 1.51 8.18
C VAL A 119 -23.35 2.31 8.01
N PRO A 120 -23.38 3.41 7.24
CA PRO A 120 -24.57 4.22 7.05
C PRO A 120 -25.76 3.41 6.52
N GLY A 121 -26.96 3.70 7.05
CA GLY A 121 -28.19 2.98 6.67
C GLY A 121 -28.37 1.62 7.35
N THR A 122 -27.51 1.28 8.31
CA THR A 122 -27.63 0.07 9.12
C THR A 122 -27.65 0.38 10.60
N GLU A 123 -28.29 -0.48 11.39
CA GLU A 123 -28.37 -0.33 12.85
C GLU A 123 -27.26 -1.13 13.57
N HIS A 124 -26.84 -2.25 13.00
CA HIS A 124 -26.02 -3.24 13.70
C HIS A 124 -24.76 -3.65 12.89
N VAL A 125 -24.29 -2.79 11.97
CA VAL A 125 -23.10 -3.08 11.17
C VAL A 125 -22.02 -2.02 11.39
N TRP A 126 -20.86 -2.45 11.82
CA TRP A 126 -19.67 -1.63 11.97
C TRP A 126 -18.55 -2.19 11.09
N VAL A 127 -17.70 -1.29 10.61
CA VAL A 127 -16.52 -1.66 9.84
C VAL A 127 -15.30 -0.93 10.40
N VAL A 128 -14.18 -1.62 10.48
CA VAL A 128 -12.92 -1.08 11.02
C VAL A 128 -11.73 -1.48 10.15
N GLY A 129 -10.64 -0.77 10.29
CA GLY A 129 -9.37 -1.08 9.63
C GLY A 129 -9.44 -0.97 8.11
N ASP A 130 -8.78 -1.89 7.44
CA ASP A 130 -8.54 -1.84 6.01
C ASP A 130 -9.80 -2.07 5.15
N SER A 131 -10.82 -2.71 5.71
CA SER A 131 -12.11 -2.97 5.04
C SER A 131 -13.00 -1.73 4.89
N GLY A 132 -12.78 -0.69 5.74
CA GLY A 132 -13.63 0.50 5.80
C GLY A 132 -13.09 1.69 5.02
N SER A 133 -14.00 2.56 4.57
CA SER A 133 -13.74 3.90 4.06
C SER A 133 -14.33 4.90 5.05
N PHE A 134 -13.49 5.63 5.76
CA PHE A 134 -13.87 6.49 6.88
C PHE A 134 -13.84 7.96 6.47
N PRO A 135 -14.71 8.81 7.08
CA PRO A 135 -14.59 10.26 6.96
C PRO A 135 -13.28 10.72 7.61
N GLY A 136 -12.68 11.74 7.06
CA GLY A 136 -11.45 12.33 7.58
C GLY A 136 -10.58 12.89 6.47
N PRO A 137 -9.41 13.40 6.82
CA PRO A 137 -8.53 13.97 5.82
C PRO A 137 -7.99 12.89 4.87
N ASP A 138 -7.81 13.22 3.59
CA ASP A 138 -7.32 12.32 2.54
C ASP A 138 -5.96 11.66 2.84
N TRP A 139 -5.19 12.31 3.74
CA TRP A 139 -3.91 11.77 4.18
C TRP A 139 -4.00 10.70 5.27
N MET A 140 -5.19 10.46 5.84
CA MET A 140 -5.34 9.49 6.95
C MET A 140 -4.84 8.11 6.53
N PRO A 141 -3.83 7.56 7.21
CA PRO A 141 -3.25 6.30 6.81
C PRO A 141 -4.14 5.13 7.23
N LYS A 142 -4.20 4.11 6.39
CA LYS A 142 -4.70 2.78 6.77
C LYS A 142 -3.50 2.00 7.35
N GLN A 143 -3.40 1.95 8.66
CA GLN A 143 -2.29 1.33 9.40
C GLN A 143 -2.84 0.59 10.63
N ALA A 144 -2.08 -0.37 11.15
CA ALA A 144 -2.50 -1.23 12.26
C ALA A 144 -2.98 -0.44 13.49
N HIS A 145 -2.24 0.60 13.91
CA HIS A 145 -2.63 1.41 15.07
C HIS A 145 -3.95 2.18 14.84
N MET A 146 -4.25 2.59 13.61
CA MET A 146 -5.54 3.21 13.29
C MET A 146 -6.67 2.18 13.34
N ALA A 147 -6.41 0.96 12.88
CA ALA A 147 -7.37 -0.14 12.99
C ALA A 147 -7.67 -0.48 14.45
N ASP A 148 -6.67 -0.47 15.34
CA ASP A 148 -6.86 -0.67 16.78
C ASP A 148 -7.73 0.43 17.42
N LEU A 149 -7.48 1.69 17.08
CA LEU A 149 -8.30 2.81 17.57
C LEU A 149 -9.74 2.72 17.08
N GLN A 150 -9.94 2.40 15.81
CA GLN A 150 -11.25 2.18 15.21
C GLN A 150 -11.98 0.99 15.84
N ALA A 151 -11.29 -0.11 16.10
CA ALA A 151 -11.86 -1.30 16.74
C ALA A 151 -12.35 -0.98 18.16
N ARG A 152 -11.58 -0.23 18.93
CA ARG A 152 -12.00 0.23 20.28
C ARG A 152 -13.22 1.13 20.23
N ALA A 153 -13.25 2.09 19.28
CA ALA A 153 -14.39 2.98 19.10
C ALA A 153 -15.64 2.21 18.67
N ALA A 154 -15.51 1.30 17.69
CA ALA A 154 -16.62 0.47 17.24
C ALA A 154 -17.17 -0.43 18.35
N ALA A 155 -16.29 -1.05 19.15
CA ALA A 155 -16.70 -1.87 20.28
C ALA A 155 -17.47 -1.07 21.34
N ALA A 156 -16.96 0.13 21.68
CA ALA A 156 -17.66 1.01 22.63
C ALA A 156 -19.05 1.45 22.10
N ASN A 157 -19.14 1.79 20.83
CA ASN A 157 -20.40 2.18 20.19
C ASN A 157 -21.39 1.01 20.06
N LEU A 158 -20.88 -0.20 19.80
CA LEU A 158 -21.69 -1.42 19.76
C LEU A 158 -22.31 -1.74 21.13
N LEU A 159 -21.54 -1.54 22.21
CA LEU A 159 -22.01 -1.79 23.57
C LEU A 159 -22.98 -0.70 24.08
N ALA A 160 -22.97 0.47 23.46
CA ALA A 160 -23.85 1.60 23.81
C ALA A 160 -25.14 1.66 22.96
N ALA A 161 -25.23 0.83 21.92
CA ALA A 161 -26.41 0.78 21.04
C ALA A 161 -27.46 -0.20 21.53
#